data_980ab38e73e492191b7795d76c68b0ad
#
_entry.id   980ab38e73e492191b7795d76c68b0ad
#
_cell.length_a   1.000
_cell.length_b   1.000
_cell.length_c   1.000
_cell.angle_alpha   90.00
_cell.angle_beta   90.00
_cell.angle_gamma   90.00
#
_symmetry.space_group_name_H-M   'P 1'
#
loop_
_entity.id
_entity.type
_entity.pdbx_description
1 polymer ?
#
loop_
_entity_poly.entity_id
_entity_poly.type
_entity_poly.pdbx_seq_one_letter_code
_entity_poly.pdbx_strand_id
1 'polypeptide(L)' 'MNIHEGKFAWMVKIGEKGQFVIPKEAREMFDLQPGNEILVLGDEKRGLAILPKEMQKEYITRIFSDLEKE' A
#
# COMPACT_ATOMS: atom_id res chain seq x y z
N MET A 1 -8.26 6.39 10.50
CA MET A 1 -9.71 6.57 10.64
C MET A 1 -10.46 5.36 10.05
N ASN A 2 -11.33 4.77 10.85
CA ASN A 2 -12.13 3.63 10.40
C ASN A 2 -13.35 4.13 9.62
N ILE A 3 -13.44 3.80 8.33
CA ILE A 3 -14.57 4.21 7.49
C ILE A 3 -15.58 3.09 7.30
N HIS A 4 -15.14 1.85 7.38
CA HIS A 4 -15.97 0.65 7.35
C HIS A 4 -15.26 -0.42 8.15
N GLU A 5 -15.99 -1.45 8.53
CA GLU A 5 -15.39 -2.56 9.25
C GLU A 5 -14.22 -3.13 8.44
N GLY A 6 -13.05 -3.14 9.06
CA GLY A 6 -11.84 -3.64 8.42
C GLY A 6 -11.20 -2.72 7.41
N LYS A 7 -11.73 -1.51 7.24
CA LYS A 7 -11.20 -0.55 6.28
C LYS A 7 -10.90 0.79 6.93
N PHE A 8 -9.79 1.39 6.56
CA PHE A 8 -9.28 2.60 7.20
C PHE A 8 -8.82 3.60 6.17
N ALA A 9 -8.84 4.86 6.54
CA ALA A 9 -8.31 5.93 5.71
C ALA A 9 -7.49 6.86 6.58
N TRP A 10 -6.37 7.31 6.05
CA TRP A 10 -5.50 8.27 6.72
C TRP A 10 -5.13 9.37 5.73
N MET A 11 -5.16 10.61 6.20
CA MET A 11 -4.69 11.72 5.41
C MET A 11 -3.24 12.00 5.75
N VAL A 12 -2.40 12.10 4.73
CA VAL A 12 -0.99 12.40 4.92
C VAL A 12 -0.59 13.53 3.99
N LYS A 13 0.48 14.21 4.33
CA LYS A 13 0.99 15.31 3.53
C LYS A 13 2.28 14.88 2.84
N ILE A 14 2.38 15.18 1.55
CA ILE A 14 3.59 14.88 0.80
C ILE A 14 4.62 15.97 1.05
N GLY A 15 5.82 15.57 1.45
CA GLY A 15 6.92 16.49 1.70
C GLY A 15 7.59 16.98 0.42
N GLU A 16 8.54 17.88 0.58
CA GLU A 16 9.22 18.52 -0.55
C GLU A 16 9.92 17.53 -1.49
N LYS A 17 10.40 16.44 -0.94
CA LYS A 17 11.12 15.43 -1.72
C LYS A 17 10.20 14.33 -2.23
N GLY A 18 8.89 14.51 -2.11
CA GLY A 18 7.94 13.52 -2.56
C GLY A 18 7.71 12.38 -1.58
N GLN A 19 8.18 12.53 -0.35
CA GLN A 19 7.99 11.50 0.67
C GLN A 19 6.84 11.84 1.61
N PHE A 20 6.32 10.83 2.29
CA PHE A 20 5.38 11.03 3.38
C PHE A 20 5.65 9.98 4.46
N VAL A 21 5.19 10.28 5.66
CA VAL A 21 5.36 9.35 6.78
C VAL A 21 4.11 8.48 6.87
N ILE A 22 4.31 7.19 6.88
CA ILE A 22 3.19 6.26 7.08
C ILE A 22 2.70 6.45 8.52
N PRO A 23 1.41 6.74 8.72
CA PRO A 23 0.89 6.98 10.07
C PRO A 23 1.17 5.83 11.02
N LYS A 24 1.42 6.17 12.28
CA LYS A 24 1.76 5.19 13.30
C LYS A 24 0.73 4.07 13.39
N GLU A 25 -0.55 4.43 13.36
CA GLU A 25 -1.63 3.44 13.40
C GLU A 25 -1.52 2.44 12.27
N ALA A 26 -1.23 2.93 11.05
CA ALA A 26 -1.07 2.07 9.89
C ALA A 26 0.15 1.17 10.03
N ARG A 27 1.26 1.73 10.53
CA ARG A 27 2.47 0.93 10.74
C ARG A 27 2.26 -0.21 11.72
N GLU A 28 1.54 0.07 12.80
CA GLU A 28 1.25 -0.95 13.81
C GLU A 28 0.28 -1.99 13.28
N MET A 29 -0.74 -1.53 12.58
CA MET A 29 -1.78 -2.42 12.04
C MET A 29 -1.23 -3.39 11.00
N PHE A 30 -0.34 -2.94 10.15
CA PHE A 30 0.22 -3.75 9.07
C PHE A 30 1.65 -4.20 9.32
N ASP A 31 2.12 -4.04 10.56
CA ASP A 31 3.46 -4.46 10.97
C ASP A 31 4.56 -3.93 10.04
N LEU A 32 4.49 -2.65 9.76
CA LEU A 32 5.48 -1.97 8.92
C LEU A 32 6.54 -1.33 9.81
N GLN A 33 7.72 -1.92 9.83
CA GLN A 33 8.80 -1.47 10.70
C GLN A 33 9.94 -0.84 9.90
N PRO A 34 10.74 0.02 10.55
CA PRO A 34 11.90 0.60 9.88
C PRO A 34 12.78 -0.49 9.30
N GLY A 35 13.21 -0.30 8.07
CA GLY A 35 14.03 -1.28 7.38
C GLY A 35 13.27 -2.31 6.60
N ASN A 36 11.95 -2.42 6.80
CA ASN A 36 11.14 -3.34 6.00
C ASN A 36 11.05 -2.85 4.56
N GLU A 37 10.98 -3.79 3.67
CA GLU A 37 10.73 -3.49 2.27
C GLU A 37 9.23 -3.56 2.02
N ILE A 38 8.73 -2.62 1.25
CA ILE A 38 7.32 -2.61 0.86
C ILE A 38 7.24 -2.55 -0.64
N LEU A 39 6.14 -3.03 -1.18
CA LEU A 39 5.88 -2.96 -2.61
C LEU A 39 4.93 -1.80 -2.88
N VAL A 40 5.33 -0.91 -3.75
CA VAL A 40 4.48 0.21 -4.17
C VAL A 40 4.02 -0.08 -5.59
N LEU A 41 2.71 -0.21 -5.76
CA LEU A 41 2.11 -0.47 -7.06
C LEU A 41 1.42 0.79 -7.57
N GLY A 42 1.56 1.03 -8.85
CA GLY A 42 0.90 2.16 -9.48
C GLY A 42 -0.03 1.72 -10.60
N ASP A 43 -1.20 2.31 -10.65
CA ASP A 43 -2.16 2.10 -11.73
C ASP A 43 -2.57 3.47 -12.23
N GLU A 44 -2.39 3.72 -13.51
CA GLU A 44 -2.70 5.02 -14.11
C GLU A 44 -4.06 5.55 -13.73
N LYS A 45 -5.03 4.67 -13.64
CA LYS A 45 -6.41 5.06 -13.37
C LYS A 45 -6.81 4.97 -11.92
N ARG A 46 -6.17 4.10 -11.16
CA ARG A 46 -6.56 3.83 -9.76
C ARG A 46 -5.66 4.49 -8.73
N GLY A 47 -4.41 4.79 -9.09
CA GLY A 47 -3.48 5.42 -8.17
C GLY A 47 -2.44 4.46 -7.61
N LEU A 48 -1.97 4.76 -6.42
CA LEU A 48 -0.91 3.99 -5.78
C LEU A 48 -1.45 3.09 -4.67
N ALA A 49 -0.85 1.93 -4.53
CA ALA A 49 -1.11 1.04 -3.41
C ALA A 49 0.22 0.63 -2.79
N ILE A 50 0.25 0.54 -1.48
CA ILE A 50 1.43 0.11 -0.73
C ILE A 50 1.07 -1.18 -0.04
N LEU A 51 1.88 -2.21 -0.25
CA LEU A 51 1.60 -3.54 0.27
C LEU A 51 2.70 -4.04 1.18
N PRO A 52 2.34 -4.68 2.31
CA PRO A 52 3.33 -5.36 3.13
C PRO A 52 3.98 -6.49 2.35
N LYS A 53 5.19 -6.83 2.74
CA LYS A 53 5.96 -7.86 2.06
C LYS A 53 5.22 -9.20 1.95
N GLU A 54 4.48 -9.57 2.99
CA GLU A 54 3.76 -10.84 3.02
C GLU A 54 2.66 -10.95 1.97
N MET A 55 2.16 -9.81 1.52
CA MET A 55 1.06 -9.78 0.56
C MET A 55 1.52 -9.59 -0.88
N GLN A 56 2.81 -9.38 -1.09
CA GLN A 56 3.34 -9.11 -2.42
C GLN A 56 3.07 -10.21 -3.42
N LYS A 57 3.26 -11.43 -2.99
CA LYS A 57 3.09 -12.60 -3.85
C LYS A 57 1.69 -12.70 -4.43
N GLU A 58 0.69 -12.53 -3.59
CA GLU A 58 -0.71 -12.59 -3.99
C GLU A 58 -1.04 -11.53 -5.01
N TYR A 59 -0.60 -10.30 -4.74
CA TYR A 59 -0.92 -9.18 -5.60
C TYR A 59 -0.21 -9.25 -6.93
N ILE A 60 1.04 -9.67 -6.92
CA ILE A 60 1.80 -9.84 -8.16
C ILE A 60 1.14 -10.90 -9.03
N THR A 61 0.71 -11.99 -8.42
CA THR A 61 0.04 -13.06 -9.13
C THR A 61 -1.26 -12.57 -9.77
N ARG A 62 -2.03 -11.76 -9.04
CA ARG A 62 -3.27 -11.18 -9.55
C ARG A 62 -3.03 -10.24 -10.72
N ILE A 63 -2.01 -9.40 -10.59
CA ILE A 63 -1.67 -8.45 -11.63
C ILE A 63 -1.27 -9.17 -12.92
N PHE A 64 -0.42 -10.18 -12.80
CA PHE A 64 -0.01 -10.97 -13.95
C PHE A 64 -1.18 -11.76 -14.55
N SER A 65 -2.06 -12.25 -13.71
CA SER A 65 -3.27 -12.93 -14.19
C SER A 65 -4.13 -12.00 -15.01
N ASP A 66 -4.32 -10.78 -14.54
CA ASP A 66 -5.11 -9.80 -15.25
C ASP A 66 -4.48 -9.43 -16.59
N LEU A 67 -3.17 -9.33 -16.62
CA LEU A 67 -2.45 -9.04 -17.86
C LEU A 67 -2.60 -10.18 -18.86
N GLU A 68 -2.57 -11.40 -18.40
CA GLU A 68 -2.71 -12.58 -19.26
C GLU A 68 -4.10 -12.74 -19.85
N LYS A 69 -5.09 -12.15 -19.22
CA LYS A 69 -6.47 -12.22 -19.70
C LYS A 69 -6.75 -11.31 -20.89
N GLU A 70 -5.86 -10.40 -21.13
CA GLU A 70 -5.95 -9.54 -22.30
C GLU A 70 -5.32 -10.20 -23.51
#